data_05a29a0420a8832ce99d16c8e4d8d5b5
#
_entry.id   05a29a0420a8832ce99d16c8e4d8d5b5
#
_cell.length_a   1.000
_cell.length_b   1.000
_cell.length_c   1.000
_cell.angle_alpha   90.00
_cell.angle_beta   90.00
_cell.angle_gamma   90.00
#
_symmetry.space_group_name_H-M   'P 1'
#
loop_
_entity.id
_entity.type
_entity.pdbx_description
1 polymer ?
#
loop_
_entity_poly.entity_id
_entity_poly.type
_entity_poly.pdbx_seq_one_letter_code
_entity_poly.pdbx_strand_id
1 'polypeptide(L)'
;MGHLLGILFSPANEWAKIRDQNDSIMGHFLKFILIIAIAPPIAWYFGSTEIGWEIGGRVVRLTSESATQIMVLFYCAIILGIAFLGCMVHWMSETYEADTSTLAKGIGVAAYTCVPMFVVGLTGFYPVLWLDMLLGCAAAGYTVYLLYLGVPIVMDIPKERGFLFASAMVAVGLVMCAALLGATVILWEFGAMPVFTD
;
A
#
# COMPACT_ATOMS: atom_id res chain seq x y z
N MET A 1 -1.99 -14.54 8.35
CA MET A 1 -0.73 -14.69 7.58
C MET A 1 -0.85 -15.63 6.37
N GLY A 2 -1.82 -16.56 6.32
CA GLY A 2 -1.94 -17.51 5.20
C GLY A 2 -2.19 -16.91 3.81
N HIS A 3 -2.83 -15.76 3.73
CA HIS A 3 -3.23 -15.16 2.44
C HIS A 3 -2.12 -14.39 1.70
N LEU A 4 -1.03 -14.00 2.39
CA LEU A 4 0.04 -13.19 1.78
C LEU A 4 0.72 -13.86 0.60
N LEU A 5 1.16 -15.10 0.81
CA LEU A 5 1.80 -15.86 -0.27
C LEU A 5 0.77 -16.28 -1.34
N GLY A 6 -0.46 -16.59 -0.90
CA GLY A 6 -1.54 -16.95 -1.82
C GLY A 6 -1.88 -15.82 -2.78
N ILE A 7 -1.97 -14.58 -2.30
CA ILE A 7 -2.29 -13.41 -3.14
C ILE A 7 -1.19 -13.11 -4.17
N LEU A 8 0.08 -13.42 -3.84
CA LEU A 8 1.20 -13.20 -4.73
C LEU A 8 1.35 -14.29 -5.81
N PHE A 9 1.07 -15.56 -5.47
CA PHE A 9 1.34 -16.70 -6.38
C PHE A 9 0.10 -17.35 -6.98
N SER A 10 -1.07 -17.18 -6.37
CA SER A 10 -2.34 -17.77 -6.81
C SER A 10 -3.52 -16.82 -6.52
N PRO A 11 -3.50 -15.59 -7.04
CA PRO A 11 -4.40 -14.53 -6.63
C PRO A 11 -5.88 -14.85 -6.85
N ALA A 12 -6.25 -15.50 -7.96
CA ALA A 12 -7.65 -15.81 -8.24
C ALA A 12 -8.27 -16.73 -7.17
N ASN A 13 -7.53 -17.78 -6.78
CA ASN A 13 -7.99 -18.71 -5.74
C ASN A 13 -8.03 -18.05 -4.36
N GLU A 14 -7.08 -17.15 -4.12
CA GLU A 14 -7.00 -16.47 -2.82
C GLU A 14 -8.10 -15.42 -2.65
N TRP A 15 -8.42 -14.67 -3.71
CA TRP A 15 -9.54 -13.75 -3.70
C TRP A 15 -10.88 -14.45 -3.45
N ALA A 16 -11.08 -15.66 -4.01
CA ALA A 16 -12.27 -16.45 -3.74
C ALA A 16 -12.37 -16.85 -2.25
N LYS A 17 -11.26 -17.26 -1.64
CA LYS A 17 -11.23 -17.56 -0.19
C LYS A 17 -11.50 -16.32 0.67
N ILE A 18 -10.94 -15.17 0.29
CA ILE A 18 -11.16 -13.90 0.99
C ILE A 18 -12.63 -13.50 0.91
N ARG A 19 -13.28 -13.68 -0.25
CA ARG A 19 -14.71 -13.43 -0.42
C ARG A 19 -15.56 -14.27 0.54
N ASP A 20 -15.23 -15.57 0.65
CA ASP A 20 -16.03 -16.55 1.40
C ASP A 20 -15.79 -16.49 2.92
N GLN A 21 -14.80 -15.73 3.37
CA GLN A 21 -14.53 -15.50 4.79
C GLN A 21 -15.56 -14.53 5.38
N ASN A 22 -16.46 -15.10 6.20
CA ASN A 22 -17.56 -14.37 6.85
C ASN A 22 -17.23 -13.91 8.28
N ASP A 23 -15.95 -13.97 8.67
CA ASP A 23 -15.51 -13.64 10.03
C ASP A 23 -15.55 -12.13 10.32
N SER A 24 -15.51 -11.79 11.61
CA SER A 24 -15.30 -10.43 12.14
C SER A 24 -13.96 -9.84 11.60
N ILE A 25 -13.98 -9.59 10.32
CA ILE A 25 -12.86 -9.26 9.44
C ILE A 25 -12.13 -8.02 9.97
N MET A 26 -12.85 -7.08 10.57
CA MET A 26 -12.29 -5.84 11.10
C MET A 26 -11.21 -6.09 12.17
N GLY A 27 -11.40 -7.06 13.08
CA GLY A 27 -10.43 -7.35 14.14
C GLY A 27 -9.15 -8.02 13.61
N HIS A 28 -9.29 -8.99 12.73
CA HIS A 28 -8.14 -9.67 12.12
C HIS A 28 -7.44 -8.76 11.09
N PHE A 29 -8.23 -7.98 10.33
CA PHE A 29 -7.72 -7.04 9.35
C PHE A 29 -6.88 -5.94 9.97
N LEU A 30 -7.38 -5.27 11.01
CA LEU A 30 -6.64 -4.21 11.70
C LEU A 30 -5.33 -4.75 12.28
N LYS A 31 -5.34 -5.92 12.92
CA LYS A 31 -4.12 -6.54 13.44
C LYS A 31 -3.12 -6.90 12.35
N PHE A 32 -3.60 -7.44 11.23
CA PHE A 32 -2.77 -7.84 10.10
C PHE A 32 -2.17 -6.64 9.39
N ILE A 33 -3.00 -5.63 9.05
CA ILE A 33 -2.56 -4.40 8.37
C ILE A 33 -1.56 -3.65 9.25
N LEU A 34 -1.85 -3.46 10.54
CA LEU A 34 -0.98 -2.72 11.45
C LEU A 34 0.41 -3.38 11.58
N ILE A 35 0.47 -4.71 11.59
CA ILE A 35 1.75 -5.42 11.72
C ILE A 35 2.54 -5.39 10.41
N ILE A 36 1.88 -5.62 9.27
CA ILE A 36 2.58 -5.67 7.97
C ILE A 36 2.99 -4.28 7.50
N ALA A 37 2.14 -3.28 7.73
CA ALA A 37 2.42 -1.91 7.32
C ALA A 37 3.62 -1.28 8.04
N ILE A 38 4.06 -1.83 9.17
CA ILE A 38 5.25 -1.32 9.89
C ILE A 38 6.57 -1.80 9.24
N ALA A 39 6.54 -2.89 8.48
CA ALA A 39 7.75 -3.50 7.92
C ALA A 39 8.49 -2.58 6.92
N PRO A 40 7.84 -1.94 5.92
CA PRO A 40 8.50 -0.98 5.04
C PRO A 40 9.13 0.22 5.78
N PRO A 41 8.44 0.93 6.69
CA PRO A 41 9.05 2.01 7.47
C PRO A 41 10.30 1.58 8.24
N ILE A 42 10.28 0.40 8.87
CA ILE A 42 11.46 -0.13 9.57
C ILE A 42 12.61 -0.38 8.59
N ALA A 43 12.32 -1.03 7.45
CA ALA A 43 13.34 -1.31 6.44
C ALA A 43 14.00 -0.02 5.93
N TRP A 44 13.18 0.98 5.60
CA TRP A 44 13.67 2.28 5.14
C TRP A 44 14.38 3.08 6.23
N TYR A 45 13.99 2.95 7.51
CA TYR A 45 14.73 3.54 8.61
C TYR A 45 16.16 3.02 8.63
N PHE A 46 16.34 1.70 8.70
CA PHE A 46 17.66 1.09 8.74
C PHE A 46 18.49 1.41 7.48
N GLY A 47 17.92 1.27 6.31
CA GLY A 47 18.64 1.54 5.08
C GLY A 47 19.07 2.99 4.94
N SER A 48 18.22 3.94 5.34
CA SER A 48 18.52 5.36 5.22
C SER A 48 19.50 5.87 6.27
N THR A 49 19.54 5.25 7.47
CA THR A 49 20.45 5.70 8.56
C THR A 49 21.77 4.95 8.58
N GLU A 50 21.76 3.63 8.34
CA GLU A 50 22.96 2.80 8.47
C GLU A 50 23.73 2.63 7.16
N ILE A 51 22.99 2.41 6.06
CA ILE A 51 23.60 2.15 4.74
C ILE A 51 23.72 3.45 3.94
N GLY A 52 22.61 4.16 3.75
CA GLY A 52 22.52 5.38 2.96
C GLY A 52 22.45 5.13 1.45
N TRP A 53 22.38 6.21 0.70
CA TRP A 53 22.36 6.19 -0.77
C TRP A 53 23.72 6.60 -1.32
N GLU A 54 24.21 5.88 -2.31
CA GLU A 54 25.39 6.26 -3.06
C GLU A 54 24.99 7.25 -4.16
N ILE A 55 25.41 8.50 -4.00
CA ILE A 55 25.12 9.59 -4.97
C ILE A 55 26.45 10.26 -5.35
N GLY A 56 26.85 10.12 -6.60
CA GLY A 56 28.09 10.75 -7.10
C GLY A 56 29.37 10.30 -6.39
N GLY A 57 29.43 9.03 -5.95
CA GLY A 57 30.56 8.46 -5.22
C GLY A 57 30.64 8.85 -3.73
N ARG A 58 29.58 9.45 -3.20
CA ARG A 58 29.44 9.75 -1.77
C ARG A 58 28.25 9.01 -1.21
N VAL A 59 28.37 8.52 0.03
CA VAL A 59 27.26 7.92 0.76
C VAL A 59 26.56 9.01 1.55
N VAL A 60 25.28 9.18 1.28
CA VAL A 60 24.41 10.17 1.95
C VAL A 60 23.45 9.41 2.85
N ARG A 61 23.37 9.79 4.12
CA ARG A 61 22.50 9.16 5.13
C ARG A 61 21.59 10.20 5.77
N LEU A 62 20.43 9.76 6.25
CA LEU A 62 19.58 10.59 7.10
C LEU A 62 20.09 10.60 8.54
N THR A 63 19.87 11.70 9.24
CA THR A 63 20.03 11.71 10.71
C THR A 63 18.96 10.83 11.33
N SER A 64 19.26 10.16 12.45
CA SER A 64 18.32 9.26 13.13
C SER A 64 17.03 9.99 13.57
N GLU A 65 17.13 11.25 13.95
CA GLU A 65 15.99 12.06 14.35
C GLU A 65 15.05 12.30 13.15
N SER A 66 15.59 12.77 12.02
CA SER A 66 14.83 13.01 10.80
C SER A 66 14.24 11.71 10.24
N ALA A 67 15.03 10.62 10.22
CA ALA A 67 14.56 9.32 9.77
C ALA A 67 13.38 8.82 10.62
N THR A 68 13.46 8.95 11.96
CA THR A 68 12.36 8.56 12.86
C THR A 68 11.07 9.31 12.52
N GLN A 69 11.15 10.63 12.38
CA GLN A 69 9.99 11.46 12.05
C GLN A 69 9.37 11.06 10.70
N ILE A 70 10.20 10.91 9.66
CA ILE A 70 9.75 10.55 8.31
C ILE A 70 9.11 9.16 8.32
N MET A 71 9.71 8.17 9.01
CA MET A 71 9.19 6.81 9.04
C MET A 71 7.88 6.69 9.82
N VAL A 72 7.68 7.48 10.87
CA VAL A 72 6.40 7.57 11.57
C VAL A 72 5.32 8.15 10.66
N LEU A 73 5.62 9.22 9.94
CA LEU A 73 4.71 9.81 8.97
C LEU A 73 4.40 8.84 7.83
N PHE A 74 5.39 8.10 7.34
CA PHE A 74 5.22 7.07 6.32
C PHE A 74 4.29 5.95 6.79
N TYR A 75 4.49 5.44 8.01
CA TYR A 75 3.59 4.44 8.60
C TYR A 75 2.15 4.96 8.70
N CYS A 76 1.97 6.17 9.22
CA CYS A 76 0.64 6.80 9.28
C CYS A 76 0.01 6.95 7.89
N ALA A 77 0.79 7.36 6.90
CA ALA A 77 0.32 7.49 5.52
C ALA A 77 -0.14 6.15 4.93
N ILE A 78 0.57 5.05 5.18
CA ILE A 78 0.16 3.71 4.77
C ILE A 78 -1.19 3.34 5.39
N ILE A 79 -1.34 3.46 6.71
CA ILE A 79 -2.56 3.08 7.42
C ILE A 79 -3.76 3.92 6.96
N LEU A 80 -3.58 5.25 6.91
CA LEU A 80 -4.62 6.16 6.45
C LEU A 80 -4.98 5.95 4.98
N GLY A 81 -3.97 5.68 4.14
CA GLY A 81 -4.16 5.38 2.73
C GLY A 81 -4.99 4.12 2.50
N ILE A 82 -4.69 3.03 3.20
CA ILE A 82 -5.48 1.78 3.11
C ILE A 82 -6.90 1.99 3.62
N ALA A 83 -7.06 2.68 4.75
CA ALA A 83 -8.38 2.99 5.30
C ALA A 83 -9.19 3.85 4.31
N PHE A 84 -8.59 4.87 3.75
CA PHE A 84 -9.22 5.74 2.74
C PHE A 84 -9.63 4.93 1.49
N LEU A 85 -8.73 4.15 0.92
CA LEU A 85 -9.05 3.31 -0.25
C LEU A 85 -10.15 2.31 0.06
N GLY A 86 -10.13 1.68 1.24
CA GLY A 86 -11.17 0.76 1.68
C GLY A 86 -12.54 1.44 1.83
N CYS A 87 -12.56 2.65 2.38
CA CYS A 87 -13.77 3.48 2.43
C CYS A 87 -14.27 3.84 1.03
N MET A 88 -13.37 4.18 0.10
CA MET A 88 -13.73 4.49 -1.29
C MET A 88 -14.31 3.26 -2.01
N VAL A 89 -13.70 2.08 -1.83
CA VAL A 89 -14.26 0.83 -2.36
C VAL A 89 -15.69 0.61 -1.85
N HIS A 90 -15.92 0.78 -0.55
CA HIS A 90 -17.25 0.61 0.03
C HIS A 90 -18.23 1.67 -0.45
N TRP A 91 -17.84 2.94 -0.49
CA TRP A 91 -18.68 4.05 -0.94
C TRP A 91 -19.09 3.91 -2.40
N MET A 92 -18.16 3.51 -3.27
CA MET A 92 -18.42 3.35 -4.70
C MET A 92 -19.19 2.07 -5.03
N SER A 93 -19.28 1.12 -4.11
CA SER A 93 -19.91 -0.18 -4.36
C SER A 93 -21.38 -0.06 -4.83
N GLU A 94 -22.13 0.89 -4.30
CA GLU A 94 -23.51 1.16 -4.72
C GLU A 94 -23.60 1.57 -6.19
N THR A 95 -22.65 2.40 -6.66
CA THR A 95 -22.60 2.86 -8.06
C THR A 95 -22.39 1.70 -9.04
N TYR A 96 -21.69 0.66 -8.61
CA TYR A 96 -21.38 -0.51 -9.43
C TYR A 96 -22.25 -1.72 -9.12
N GLU A 97 -23.36 -1.51 -8.39
CA GLU A 97 -24.34 -2.56 -8.01
C GLU A 97 -23.68 -3.76 -7.31
N ALA A 98 -22.76 -3.48 -6.40
CA ALA A 98 -22.08 -4.46 -5.57
C ALA A 98 -22.81 -4.60 -4.22
N ASP A 99 -24.01 -5.19 -4.22
CA ASP A 99 -24.92 -5.27 -3.08
C ASP A 99 -24.33 -6.04 -1.87
N THR A 100 -23.34 -6.89 -2.12
CA THR A 100 -22.67 -7.68 -1.06
C THR A 100 -21.52 -6.91 -0.39
N SER A 101 -21.28 -5.65 -0.76
CA SER A 101 -20.19 -4.85 -0.23
C SER A 101 -20.41 -4.50 1.24
N THR A 102 -19.32 -4.60 1.99
CA THR A 102 -19.24 -4.09 3.36
C THR A 102 -17.95 -3.30 3.51
N LEU A 103 -17.87 -2.40 4.49
CA LEU A 103 -16.64 -1.67 4.78
C LEU A 103 -15.46 -2.63 5.02
N ALA A 104 -15.71 -3.77 5.67
CA ALA A 104 -14.69 -4.78 5.90
C ALA A 104 -14.16 -5.39 4.59
N LYS A 105 -15.03 -5.70 3.64
CA LYS A 105 -14.63 -6.15 2.30
C LYS A 105 -13.85 -5.07 1.55
N GLY A 106 -14.29 -3.82 1.64
CA GLY A 106 -13.59 -2.67 1.05
C GLY A 106 -12.16 -2.52 1.56
N ILE A 107 -11.99 -2.52 2.88
CA ILE A 107 -10.66 -2.48 3.53
C ILE A 107 -9.84 -3.71 3.13
N GLY A 108 -10.48 -4.87 3.02
CA GLY A 108 -9.87 -6.11 2.57
C GLY A 108 -9.28 -6.01 1.18
N VAL A 109 -10.07 -5.56 0.23
CA VAL A 109 -9.62 -5.35 -1.14
C VAL A 109 -8.44 -4.38 -1.15
N ALA A 110 -8.54 -3.24 -0.49
CA ALA A 110 -7.46 -2.25 -0.43
C ALA A 110 -6.17 -2.83 0.16
N ALA A 111 -6.26 -3.52 1.30
CA ALA A 111 -5.09 -4.06 2.01
C ALA A 111 -4.36 -5.16 1.23
N TYR A 112 -5.10 -6.16 0.74
CA TYR A 112 -4.47 -7.27 0.01
C TYR A 112 -3.96 -6.85 -1.36
N THR A 113 -4.60 -5.87 -1.99
CA THR A 113 -4.10 -5.28 -3.23
C THR A 113 -2.74 -4.60 -3.03
N CYS A 114 -2.47 -4.00 -1.86
CA CYS A 114 -1.21 -3.34 -1.55
C CYS A 114 -0.07 -4.30 -1.12
N VAL A 115 -0.31 -5.60 -0.98
CA VAL A 115 0.71 -6.58 -0.55
C VAL A 115 2.00 -6.52 -1.38
N PRO A 116 1.99 -6.42 -2.72
CA PRO A 116 3.22 -6.29 -3.50
C PRO A 116 4.06 -5.07 -3.11
N MET A 117 3.41 -3.96 -2.78
CA MET A 117 4.09 -2.73 -2.34
C MET A 117 4.77 -2.92 -0.98
N PHE A 118 4.16 -3.67 -0.06
CA PHE A 118 4.80 -4.00 1.23
C PHE A 118 6.02 -4.89 1.04
N VAL A 119 5.96 -5.87 0.15
CA VAL A 119 7.09 -6.76 -0.13
C VAL A 119 8.25 -5.97 -0.74
N VAL A 120 7.97 -5.14 -1.74
CA VAL A 120 8.99 -4.29 -2.35
C VAL A 120 9.49 -3.22 -1.37
N GLY A 121 8.64 -2.73 -0.46
CA GLY A 121 9.06 -1.82 0.60
C GLY A 121 10.19 -2.36 1.50
N LEU A 122 10.40 -3.68 1.55
CA LEU A 122 11.52 -4.31 2.27
C LEU A 122 12.88 -4.08 1.59
N THR A 123 12.93 -3.69 0.32
CA THR A 123 14.19 -3.32 -0.34
C THR A 123 14.82 -2.09 0.32
N GLY A 124 14.03 -1.33 1.06
CA GLY A 124 14.51 -0.23 1.90
C GLY A 124 15.62 -0.63 2.88
N PHE A 125 15.79 -1.91 3.24
CA PHE A 125 16.97 -2.36 4.02
C PHE A 125 18.29 -2.14 3.30
N TYR A 126 18.29 -2.14 1.97
CA TYR A 126 19.48 -1.86 1.16
C TYR A 126 19.08 -0.94 -0.01
N PRO A 127 18.99 0.38 0.24
CA PRO A 127 18.41 1.32 -0.70
C PRO A 127 19.30 1.54 -1.93
N VAL A 128 18.90 0.97 -3.05
CA VAL A 128 19.52 1.16 -4.36
C VAL A 128 18.53 1.87 -5.26
N LEU A 129 18.69 3.16 -5.46
CA LEU A 129 17.70 4.06 -6.05
C LEU A 129 17.06 3.53 -7.34
N TRP A 130 17.88 3.11 -8.32
CA TRP A 130 17.36 2.63 -9.60
C TRP A 130 16.61 1.29 -9.47
N LEU A 131 17.07 0.41 -8.55
CA LEU A 131 16.45 -0.88 -8.30
C LEU A 131 15.12 -0.70 -7.58
N ASP A 132 15.08 0.16 -6.55
CA ASP A 132 13.86 0.47 -5.80
C ASP A 132 12.79 1.08 -6.71
N MET A 133 13.18 1.97 -7.64
CA MET A 133 12.27 2.53 -8.64
C MET A 133 11.72 1.44 -9.58
N LEU A 134 12.59 0.55 -10.09
CA LEU A 134 12.18 -0.53 -10.98
C LEU A 134 11.23 -1.51 -10.29
N LEU A 135 11.59 -1.96 -9.09
CA LEU A 135 10.75 -2.87 -8.29
C LEU A 135 9.46 -2.20 -7.84
N GLY A 136 9.50 -0.92 -7.49
CA GLY A 136 8.33 -0.12 -7.17
C GLY A 136 7.34 -0.03 -8.34
N CYS A 137 7.81 0.23 -9.55
CA CYS A 137 6.98 0.23 -10.76
C CYS A 137 6.39 -1.17 -11.03
N ALA A 138 7.17 -2.23 -10.87
CA ALA A 138 6.68 -3.59 -11.05
C ALA A 138 5.61 -3.95 -10.01
N ALA A 139 5.83 -3.57 -8.74
CA ALA A 139 4.87 -3.78 -7.66
C ALA A 139 3.58 -2.97 -7.89
N ALA A 140 3.68 -1.73 -8.35
CA ALA A 140 2.52 -0.91 -8.70
C ALA A 140 1.69 -1.55 -9.82
N GLY A 141 2.34 -2.03 -10.88
CA GLY A 141 1.68 -2.76 -11.96
C GLY A 141 0.98 -4.03 -11.47
N TYR A 142 1.64 -4.78 -10.58
CA TYR A 142 1.05 -5.99 -9.99
C TYR A 142 -0.10 -5.66 -9.02
N THR A 143 -0.01 -4.56 -8.28
CA THR A 143 -1.09 -4.01 -7.44
C THR A 143 -2.33 -3.71 -8.28
N VAL A 144 -2.16 -3.05 -9.43
CA VAL A 144 -3.26 -2.79 -10.37
C VAL A 144 -3.86 -4.10 -10.89
N TYR A 145 -3.04 -5.07 -11.28
CA TYR A 145 -3.50 -6.39 -11.70
C TYR A 145 -4.33 -7.09 -10.61
N LEU A 146 -3.87 -7.08 -9.35
CA LEU A 146 -4.59 -7.67 -8.23
C LEU A 146 -5.94 -6.98 -8.00
N LEU A 147 -6.01 -5.67 -8.19
CA LEU A 147 -7.25 -4.90 -8.04
C LEU A 147 -8.28 -5.30 -9.11
N TYR A 148 -7.87 -5.38 -10.39
CA TYR A 148 -8.75 -5.80 -11.49
C TYR A 148 -9.26 -7.23 -11.32
N LEU A 149 -8.45 -8.10 -10.74
CA LEU A 149 -8.83 -9.48 -10.47
C LEU A 149 -9.72 -9.59 -9.21
N GLY A 150 -9.38 -8.86 -8.15
CA GLY A 150 -9.99 -8.98 -6.83
C GLY A 150 -11.37 -8.34 -6.74
N VAL A 151 -11.55 -7.15 -7.32
CA VAL A 151 -12.81 -6.41 -7.24
C VAL A 151 -14.02 -7.23 -7.72
N PRO A 152 -14.03 -7.80 -8.93
CA PRO A 152 -15.19 -8.57 -9.38
C PRO A 152 -15.41 -9.85 -8.54
N ILE A 153 -14.35 -10.49 -8.05
CA ILE A 153 -14.47 -11.72 -7.25
C ILE A 153 -15.02 -11.41 -5.85
N VAL A 154 -14.44 -10.43 -5.15
CA VAL A 154 -14.80 -10.12 -3.75
C VAL A 154 -16.15 -9.43 -3.66
N MET A 155 -16.48 -8.60 -4.63
CA MET A 155 -17.74 -7.86 -4.70
C MET A 155 -18.88 -8.65 -5.34
N ASP A 156 -18.59 -9.84 -5.90
CA ASP A 156 -19.53 -10.74 -6.56
C ASP A 156 -20.33 -10.04 -7.68
N ILE A 157 -19.62 -9.34 -8.56
CA ILE A 157 -20.19 -8.60 -9.68
C ILE A 157 -19.65 -9.10 -11.03
N PRO A 158 -20.37 -8.88 -12.15
CA PRO A 158 -19.90 -9.23 -13.49
C PRO A 158 -18.55 -8.59 -13.81
N LYS A 159 -17.74 -9.29 -14.61
CA LYS A 159 -16.38 -8.85 -14.95
C LYS A 159 -16.33 -7.45 -15.58
N GLU A 160 -17.32 -7.13 -16.41
CA GLU A 160 -17.43 -5.84 -17.09
C GLU A 160 -17.62 -4.69 -16.08
N ARG A 161 -18.50 -4.86 -15.10
CA ARG A 161 -18.67 -3.89 -14.00
C ARG A 161 -17.45 -3.85 -13.09
N GLY A 162 -16.89 -5.01 -12.77
CA GLY A 162 -15.65 -5.11 -11.97
C GLY A 162 -14.49 -4.38 -12.63
N PHE A 163 -14.40 -4.43 -13.96
CA PHE A 163 -13.39 -3.68 -14.70
C PHE A 163 -13.57 -2.16 -14.55
N LEU A 164 -14.80 -1.67 -14.71
CA LEU A 164 -15.08 -0.23 -14.54
C LEU A 164 -14.84 0.22 -13.10
N PHE A 165 -15.28 -0.58 -12.13
CA PHE A 165 -15.04 -0.29 -10.71
C PHE A 165 -13.55 -0.25 -10.38
N ALA A 166 -12.78 -1.25 -10.79
CA ALA A 166 -11.34 -1.27 -10.58
C ALA A 166 -10.65 -0.09 -11.26
N SER A 167 -11.08 0.30 -12.47
CA SER A 167 -10.54 1.48 -13.17
C SER A 167 -10.80 2.77 -12.40
N ALA A 168 -12.00 2.94 -11.84
CA ALA A 168 -12.29 4.08 -10.98
C ALA A 168 -11.43 4.08 -9.70
N MET A 169 -11.23 2.92 -9.10
CA MET A 169 -10.34 2.78 -7.93
C MET A 169 -8.88 3.07 -8.25
N VAL A 170 -8.38 2.71 -9.43
CA VAL A 170 -7.04 3.11 -9.90
C VAL A 170 -6.95 4.63 -9.99
N ALA A 171 -7.95 5.30 -10.55
CA ALA A 171 -7.99 6.76 -10.60
C ALA A 171 -7.97 7.39 -9.20
N VAL A 172 -8.76 6.88 -8.26
CA VAL A 172 -8.74 7.30 -6.85
C VAL A 172 -7.36 7.11 -6.25
N GLY A 173 -6.72 5.95 -6.48
CA GLY A 173 -5.36 5.66 -6.00
C GLY A 173 -4.32 6.64 -6.54
N LEU A 174 -4.38 6.98 -7.84
CA LEU A 174 -3.48 7.96 -8.45
C LEU A 174 -3.66 9.36 -7.86
N VAL A 175 -4.91 9.79 -7.66
CA VAL A 175 -5.20 11.07 -7.01
C VAL A 175 -4.69 11.08 -5.57
N MET A 176 -4.89 9.98 -4.84
CA MET A 176 -4.35 9.84 -3.49
C MET A 176 -2.82 9.91 -3.47
N CYS A 177 -2.13 9.23 -4.40
CA CYS A 177 -0.67 9.32 -4.51
C CYS A 177 -0.21 10.76 -4.78
N ALA A 178 -0.87 11.49 -5.69
CA ALA A 178 -0.56 12.88 -5.96
C ALA A 178 -0.80 13.77 -4.73
N ALA A 179 -1.89 13.54 -3.98
CA ALA A 179 -2.19 14.26 -2.75
C ALA A 179 -1.15 13.98 -1.65
N LEU A 180 -0.69 12.73 -1.51
CA LEU A 180 0.36 12.37 -0.55
C LEU A 180 1.71 13.02 -0.90
N LEU A 181 2.07 13.08 -2.18
CA LEU A 181 3.27 13.81 -2.63
C LEU A 181 3.17 15.30 -2.29
N GLY A 182 2.01 15.93 -2.55
CA GLY A 182 1.77 17.32 -2.17
C GLY A 182 1.83 17.52 -0.65
N ALA A 183 1.23 16.63 0.13
CA ALA A 183 1.28 16.66 1.59
C ALA A 183 2.71 16.53 2.11
N THR A 184 3.58 15.74 1.47
CA THR A 184 4.99 15.61 1.84
C THR A 184 5.71 16.95 1.76
N VAL A 185 5.51 17.70 0.67
CA VAL A 185 6.12 19.04 0.50
C VAL A 185 5.64 20.01 1.57
N ILE A 186 4.33 19.99 1.89
CA ILE A 186 3.77 20.82 2.95
C ILE A 186 4.37 20.47 4.31
N LEU A 187 4.50 19.17 4.61
CA LEU A 187 5.08 18.71 5.88
C LEU A 187 6.55 19.13 6.04
N TRP A 188 7.29 19.30 4.96
CA TRP A 188 8.66 19.83 5.01
C TRP A 188 8.71 21.26 5.58
N GLU A 189 7.74 22.11 5.24
CA GLU A 189 7.65 23.46 5.80
C GLU A 189 7.30 23.45 7.30
N PHE A 190 6.64 22.37 7.77
CA PHE A 190 6.31 22.18 9.19
C PHE A 190 7.39 21.40 9.98
N GLY A 191 8.59 21.27 9.43
CA GLY A 191 9.74 20.69 10.13
C GLY A 191 10.01 19.20 9.88
N ALA A 192 9.28 18.56 8.95
CA ALA A 192 9.56 17.18 8.55
C ALA A 192 10.54 17.07 7.36
N MET A 193 11.32 18.13 7.11
CA MET A 193 12.30 18.14 6.03
C MET A 193 13.42 17.13 6.30
N PRO A 194 13.84 16.33 5.30
CA PRO A 194 14.96 15.41 5.45
C PRO A 194 16.24 16.14 5.82
N VAL A 195 16.88 15.71 6.90
CA VAL A 195 18.19 16.22 7.34
C VAL A 195 19.21 15.11 7.15
N PHE A 196 20.26 15.41 6.40
CA PHE A 196 21.30 14.47 6.06
C PHE A 196 22.52 14.64 6.97
N THR A 197 23.25 13.54 7.17
CA THR A 197 24.57 13.58 7.80
C THR A 197 25.59 14.04 6.76
N ASP A 198 26.51 14.90 7.16
CA ASP A 198 27.62 15.37 6.34
C ASP A 198 28.61 14.23 6.00
#